data_6c71282f6822751ce5d88d0a37c89298
#
_entry.id   6c71282f6822751ce5d88d0a37c89298
#
_cell.length_a   1.000
_cell.length_b   1.000
_cell.length_c   1.000
_cell.angle_alpha   90.00
_cell.angle_beta   90.00
_cell.angle_gamma   90.00
#
_symmetry.space_group_name_H-M   'P 1'
#
loop_
_entity.id
_entity.type
_entity.pdbx_description
1 polymer ?
#
loop_
_entity_poly.entity_id
_entity_poly.type
_entity_poly.pdbx_seq_one_letter_code
_entity_poly.pdbx_strand_id
1 'polypeptide(L)'
;MIGTQDASETRPPSGPVIDRDYTVRFARAHEDAGFDRILIGYSSSRPDGAQVAAYVAARTERLGLLVAHRPGFIAPTLAARSFATLDQFSGGRVAVHTITGGNDTEQRRDGDYLDKEQRYDRTDEYLTILRRAWSSAEPFSHEGRHYRFEEYGSEVLPVHASGIPLYFGGSSEAAYRVGGRHADTFALWGEPLAETAEQIASVRAAAVAAGRTAPPGISVSFRPILGATEELAWERAHRILDTIKSGAGRPFFDQARHYQGQSGPANAGPANVGSQRLLAAAAKGDLHDRALWTPTATATGAGGNTTALVGTPETVARALLDYVDIGATTLLIRGYDPLDDAIAYGRELIPLVHQELAHRRATAAASPVASPVGSSARPAASYAPSLDPLGSHR
;
A
#
# COMPACT_ATOMS: atom_id res chain seq x y z
N MET A 1 -0.30 2.34 8.33
CA MET A 1 -0.31 3.70 7.75
C MET A 1 0.04 4.66 8.86
N ILE A 2 1.03 5.52 8.65
CA ILE A 2 1.49 6.43 9.70
C ILE A 2 0.39 7.44 10.08
N GLY A 3 0.24 7.68 11.39
CA GLY A 3 -0.56 8.75 11.95
C GLY A 3 0.35 9.85 12.49
N THR A 4 0.02 11.11 12.21
CA THR A 4 0.62 12.29 12.85
C THR A 4 -0.17 12.75 14.07
N GLN A 5 -1.28 12.08 14.38
CA GLN A 5 -2.18 12.32 15.48
C GLN A 5 -2.79 10.98 15.91
N ASP A 6 -2.99 10.79 17.21
CA ASP A 6 -3.70 9.60 17.72
C ASP A 6 -5.18 9.70 17.37
N ALA A 7 -5.58 8.93 16.36
CA ALA A 7 -6.95 8.88 15.86
C ALA A 7 -7.18 7.62 15.03
N SER A 8 -8.40 7.08 15.09
CA SER A 8 -8.84 5.96 14.26
C SER A 8 -10.35 5.95 14.10
N GLU A 9 -10.87 4.94 13.44
CA GLU A 9 -12.29 4.69 13.31
C GLU A 9 -13.00 4.41 14.65
N THR A 10 -12.23 4.02 15.66
CA THR A 10 -12.71 3.72 17.02
C THR A 10 -12.25 4.73 18.04
N ARG A 11 -11.35 5.63 17.67
CA ARG A 11 -10.73 6.60 18.58
C ARG A 11 -10.85 8.01 18.01
N PRO A 12 -11.55 8.93 18.70
CA PRO A 12 -11.62 10.33 18.26
C PRO A 12 -10.23 10.97 18.25
N PRO A 13 -9.98 11.93 17.34
CA PRO A 13 -8.71 12.65 17.32
C PRO A 13 -8.42 13.34 18.66
N SER A 14 -7.19 13.16 19.16
CA SER A 14 -6.69 13.83 20.36
C SER A 14 -5.38 14.55 20.08
N GLY A 15 -5.15 15.69 20.74
CA GLY A 15 -3.95 16.51 20.56
C GLY A 15 -3.89 17.25 19.21
N PRO A 16 -2.73 17.83 18.88
CA PRO A 16 -2.52 18.58 17.64
C PRO A 16 -2.55 17.66 16.41
N VAL A 17 -2.93 18.19 15.24
CA VAL A 17 -2.93 17.46 13.96
C VAL A 17 -1.53 16.91 13.62
N ILE A 18 -0.48 17.63 14.01
CA ILE A 18 0.91 17.16 13.94
C ILE A 18 1.46 17.07 15.36
N ASP A 19 1.34 15.89 15.95
CA ASP A 19 2.04 15.51 17.18
C ASP A 19 3.36 14.86 16.82
N ARG A 20 4.46 15.56 17.06
CA ARG A 20 5.80 15.11 16.70
C ARG A 20 6.22 13.86 17.49
N ASP A 21 5.90 13.83 18.78
CA ASP A 21 6.29 12.73 19.66
C ASP A 21 5.48 11.48 19.36
N TYR A 22 4.18 11.61 19.12
CA TYR A 22 3.35 10.51 18.65
C TYR A 22 3.85 9.96 17.33
N THR A 23 4.15 10.82 16.35
CA THR A 23 4.65 10.42 15.04
C THR A 23 5.93 9.59 15.16
N VAL A 24 6.88 10.01 16.02
CA VAL A 24 8.13 9.26 16.26
C VAL A 24 7.87 7.93 16.97
N ARG A 25 7.06 7.94 18.03
CA ARG A 25 6.71 6.70 18.75
C ARG A 25 6.04 5.70 17.80
N PHE A 26 5.13 6.17 16.97
CA PHE A 26 4.41 5.36 16.01
C PHE A 26 5.35 4.73 14.97
N ALA A 27 6.26 5.51 14.40
CA ALA A 27 7.22 5.03 13.41
C ALA A 27 8.19 4.00 14.03
N ARG A 28 8.74 4.29 15.21
CA ARG A 28 9.63 3.37 15.92
C ARG A 28 8.93 2.08 16.35
N ALA A 29 7.68 2.16 16.81
CA ALA A 29 6.92 0.96 17.14
C ALA A 29 6.76 0.02 15.93
N HIS A 30 6.57 0.56 14.72
CA HIS A 30 6.54 -0.26 13.50
C HIS A 30 7.92 -0.83 13.16
N GLU A 31 8.98 -0.05 13.30
CA GLU A 31 10.35 -0.52 13.08
C GLU A 31 10.73 -1.64 14.05
N ASP A 32 10.45 -1.46 15.34
CA ASP A 32 10.73 -2.42 16.39
C ASP A 32 9.86 -3.68 16.28
N ALA A 33 8.63 -3.53 15.78
CA ALA A 33 7.71 -4.63 15.49
C ALA A 33 8.12 -5.46 14.26
N GLY A 34 9.13 -5.04 13.49
CA GLY A 34 9.62 -5.79 12.34
C GLY A 34 8.82 -5.58 11.05
N PHE A 35 8.08 -4.48 10.95
CA PHE A 35 7.49 -4.11 9.65
C PHE A 35 8.58 -3.70 8.66
N ASP A 36 8.49 -4.23 7.43
CA ASP A 36 9.41 -3.82 6.37
C ASP A 36 9.19 -2.36 5.95
N ARG A 37 7.93 -1.91 5.92
CA ARG A 37 7.55 -0.57 5.44
C ARG A 37 6.34 -0.01 6.18
N ILE A 38 6.27 1.32 6.22
CA ILE A 38 5.09 2.05 6.68
C ILE A 38 4.49 2.89 5.55
N LEU A 39 3.17 2.78 5.35
CA LEU A 39 2.46 3.61 4.37
C LEU A 39 2.19 4.99 4.95
N ILE A 40 2.58 6.03 4.21
CA ILE A 40 2.30 7.43 4.50
C ILE A 40 1.21 7.87 3.53
N GLY A 41 0.00 8.08 4.05
CA GLY A 41 -1.17 8.37 3.22
C GLY A 41 -1.16 9.78 2.63
N TYR A 42 -2.02 9.99 1.63
CA TYR A 42 -2.31 11.28 1.02
C TYR A 42 -3.78 11.65 1.20
N SER A 43 -4.04 12.91 1.49
CA SER A 43 -5.36 13.53 1.43
C SER A 43 -5.17 15.05 1.31
N SER A 44 -6.07 15.73 0.61
CA SER A 44 -6.05 17.19 0.40
C SER A 44 -6.14 18.05 1.67
N SER A 45 -6.28 17.42 2.84
CA SER A 45 -6.43 18.11 4.13
C SER A 45 -5.49 17.61 5.22
N ARG A 46 -4.72 16.57 4.93
CA ARG A 46 -3.77 15.99 5.90
C ARG A 46 -2.37 16.57 5.68
N PRO A 47 -1.47 16.43 6.66
CA PRO A 47 -0.07 16.81 6.46
C PRO A 47 0.53 16.22 5.19
N ASP A 48 1.39 16.98 4.53
CA ASP A 48 2.09 16.54 3.31
C ASP A 48 2.91 15.28 3.57
N GLY A 49 2.67 14.25 2.76
CA GLY A 49 3.24 12.92 2.96
C GLY A 49 4.76 12.87 2.79
N ALA A 50 5.32 13.66 1.87
CA ALA A 50 6.76 13.69 1.65
C ALA A 50 7.50 14.35 2.83
N GLN A 51 6.90 15.40 3.42
CA GLN A 51 7.46 16.05 4.62
C GLN A 51 7.38 15.14 5.85
N VAL A 52 6.27 14.40 6.02
CA VAL A 52 6.15 13.39 7.08
C VAL A 52 7.17 12.28 6.87
N ALA A 53 7.37 11.81 5.63
CA ALA A 53 8.37 10.80 5.30
C ALA A 53 9.80 11.26 5.64
N ALA A 54 10.16 12.49 5.29
CA ALA A 54 11.47 13.07 5.63
C ALA A 54 11.68 13.14 7.15
N TYR A 55 10.64 13.55 7.89
CA TYR A 55 10.69 13.60 9.35
C TYR A 55 10.87 12.22 9.98
N VAL A 56 10.19 11.19 9.46
CA VAL A 56 10.28 9.80 9.91
C VAL A 56 11.62 9.18 9.51
N ALA A 57 12.09 9.42 8.29
CA ALA A 57 13.36 8.93 7.79
C ALA A 57 14.55 9.29 8.71
N ALA A 58 14.54 10.53 9.20
CA ALA A 58 15.59 11.04 10.10
C ALA A 58 15.52 10.48 11.54
N ARG A 59 14.54 9.63 11.87
CA ARG A 59 14.28 9.09 13.22
C ARG A 59 14.10 7.60 13.29
N THR A 60 14.25 6.94 12.14
CA THR A 60 14.24 5.48 11.96
C THR A 60 15.46 5.08 11.15
N GLU A 61 15.90 3.84 11.30
CA GLU A 61 17.13 3.33 10.67
C GLU A 61 16.83 2.35 9.52
N ARG A 62 15.83 1.49 9.70
CA ARG A 62 15.52 0.38 8.78
C ARG A 62 14.16 0.48 8.13
N LEU A 63 13.20 1.14 8.77
CA LEU A 63 11.81 1.20 8.31
C LEU A 63 11.70 1.83 6.93
N GLY A 64 11.19 1.08 5.96
CA GLY A 64 10.89 1.55 4.62
C GLY A 64 9.71 2.53 4.61
N LEU A 65 9.74 3.49 3.71
CA LEU A 65 8.79 4.59 3.61
C LEU A 65 8.00 4.47 2.30
N LEU A 66 6.76 4.00 2.38
CA LEU A 66 5.85 3.94 1.23
C LEU A 66 5.02 5.24 1.19
N VAL A 67 5.45 6.19 0.38
CA VAL A 67 4.88 7.53 0.33
C VAL A 67 3.76 7.59 -0.72
N ALA A 68 2.54 7.82 -0.28
CA ALA A 68 1.43 8.06 -1.19
C ALA A 68 1.64 9.39 -1.93
N HIS A 69 1.54 9.33 -3.25
CA HIS A 69 1.76 10.46 -4.14
C HIS A 69 0.67 10.54 -5.20
N ARG A 70 0.21 11.76 -5.46
CA ARG A 70 -0.83 12.01 -6.44
C ARG A 70 -0.24 12.77 -7.64
N PRO A 71 -0.14 12.13 -8.82
CA PRO A 71 0.29 12.78 -10.05
C PRO A 71 -0.59 13.99 -10.40
N GLY A 72 0.06 15.07 -10.85
CA GLY A 72 -0.63 16.27 -11.32
C GLY A 72 -0.56 17.47 -10.39
N PHE A 73 -0.25 17.30 -9.10
CA PHE A 73 -0.11 18.43 -8.18
C PHE A 73 1.33 18.96 -8.07
N ILE A 74 2.29 18.14 -8.43
CA ILE A 74 3.72 18.50 -8.53
C ILE A 74 4.18 18.06 -9.92
N ALA A 75 4.97 18.90 -10.60
CA ALA A 75 5.58 18.54 -11.89
C ALA A 75 6.40 17.24 -11.76
N PRO A 76 6.36 16.31 -12.73
CA PRO A 76 7.05 15.03 -12.64
C PRO A 76 8.56 15.17 -12.45
N THR A 77 9.19 16.18 -13.06
CA THR A 77 10.62 16.51 -12.91
C THR A 77 10.97 16.92 -11.49
N LEU A 78 10.12 17.74 -10.85
CA LEU A 78 10.32 18.14 -9.46
C LEU A 78 10.09 16.96 -8.52
N ALA A 79 9.03 16.16 -8.75
CA ALA A 79 8.76 14.97 -7.95
C ALA A 79 9.90 13.94 -8.05
N ALA A 80 10.43 13.70 -9.25
CA ALA A 80 11.56 12.79 -9.45
C ALA A 80 12.75 13.21 -8.58
N ARG A 81 13.15 14.50 -8.62
CA ARG A 81 14.25 15.02 -7.81
C ARG A 81 13.94 14.99 -6.32
N SER A 82 12.70 15.33 -5.91
CA SER A 82 12.32 15.34 -4.50
C SER A 82 12.35 13.94 -3.89
N PHE A 83 11.81 12.94 -4.59
CA PHE A 83 11.87 11.56 -4.12
C PHE A 83 13.29 10.99 -4.14
N ALA A 84 14.11 11.29 -5.16
CA ALA A 84 15.50 10.87 -5.18
C ALA A 84 16.29 11.51 -4.02
N THR A 85 16.04 12.78 -3.69
CA THR A 85 16.64 13.45 -2.52
C THR A 85 16.24 12.76 -1.21
N LEU A 86 14.97 12.45 -1.04
CA LEU A 86 14.48 11.73 0.15
C LEU A 86 15.08 10.32 0.22
N ASP A 87 15.21 9.65 -0.93
CA ASP A 87 15.79 8.32 -1.04
C ASP A 87 17.27 8.32 -0.61
N GLN A 88 18.06 9.30 -1.07
CA GLN A 88 19.43 9.50 -0.62
C GLN A 88 19.53 9.73 0.90
N PHE A 89 18.72 10.64 1.45
CA PHE A 89 18.72 10.91 2.90
C PHE A 89 18.23 9.72 3.74
N SER A 90 17.41 8.87 3.19
CA SER A 90 16.92 7.68 3.88
C SER A 90 17.78 6.43 3.64
N GLY A 91 18.81 6.50 2.78
CA GLY A 91 19.64 5.34 2.44
C GLY A 91 18.88 4.29 1.62
N GLY A 92 18.07 4.70 0.65
CA GLY A 92 17.37 3.79 -0.27
C GLY A 92 16.08 3.19 0.28
N ARG A 93 15.47 3.78 1.33
CA ARG A 93 14.27 3.23 1.99
C ARG A 93 12.94 3.72 1.40
N VAL A 94 12.95 4.58 0.39
CA VAL A 94 11.73 5.16 -0.21
C VAL A 94 11.10 4.21 -1.21
N ALA A 95 9.78 4.18 -1.19
CA ALA A 95 8.93 3.67 -2.27
C ALA A 95 7.78 4.65 -2.48
N VAL A 96 7.27 4.78 -3.70
CA VAL A 96 6.18 5.71 -4.02
C VAL A 96 4.91 4.93 -4.31
N HIS A 97 3.83 5.24 -3.58
CA HIS A 97 2.51 4.69 -3.83
C HIS A 97 1.68 5.69 -4.65
N THR A 98 1.58 5.44 -5.94
CA THR A 98 0.85 6.30 -6.87
C THR A 98 -0.66 6.14 -6.68
N ILE A 99 -1.34 7.25 -6.42
CA ILE A 99 -2.78 7.34 -6.26
C ILE A 99 -3.33 8.28 -7.34
N THR A 100 -4.01 7.75 -8.36
CA THR A 100 -4.58 8.57 -9.45
C THR A 100 -5.71 9.48 -8.95
N GLY A 101 -6.38 9.08 -7.86
CA GLY A 101 -7.50 9.81 -7.26
C GLY A 101 -8.86 9.28 -7.73
N GLY A 102 -9.63 8.77 -6.78
CA GLY A 102 -10.95 8.16 -7.01
C GLY A 102 -12.14 9.09 -6.77
N ASN A 103 -11.90 10.33 -6.33
CA ASN A 103 -12.95 11.26 -5.93
C ASN A 103 -12.72 12.65 -6.51
N ASP A 104 -13.62 13.10 -7.38
CA ASP A 104 -13.50 14.37 -8.09
C ASP A 104 -13.58 15.58 -7.16
N THR A 105 -14.39 15.51 -6.10
CA THR A 105 -14.51 16.61 -5.13
C THR A 105 -13.20 16.84 -4.39
N GLU A 106 -12.51 15.78 -4.00
CA GLU A 106 -11.20 15.89 -3.37
C GLU A 106 -10.14 16.42 -4.34
N GLN A 107 -10.16 15.98 -5.61
CA GLN A 107 -9.24 16.47 -6.64
C GLN A 107 -9.38 17.97 -6.85
N ARG A 108 -10.63 18.48 -6.93
CA ARG A 108 -10.92 19.91 -7.12
C ARG A 108 -10.43 20.79 -5.97
N ARG A 109 -10.28 20.26 -4.76
CA ARG A 109 -9.71 21.02 -3.63
C ARG A 109 -8.25 21.39 -3.86
N ASP A 110 -7.52 20.52 -4.55
CA ASP A 110 -6.11 20.74 -4.92
C ASP A 110 -5.99 21.31 -6.35
N GLY A 111 -7.11 21.74 -6.98
CA GLY A 111 -7.11 22.41 -8.28
C GLY A 111 -7.15 21.48 -9.49
N ASP A 112 -7.42 20.19 -9.32
CA ASP A 112 -7.52 19.24 -10.42
C ASP A 112 -8.97 19.04 -10.88
N TYR A 113 -9.25 19.45 -12.11
CA TYR A 113 -10.55 19.37 -12.75
C TYR A 113 -10.63 18.34 -13.88
N LEU A 114 -9.58 17.53 -14.06
CA LEU A 114 -9.60 16.44 -15.03
C LEU A 114 -10.62 15.38 -14.61
N ASP A 115 -11.25 14.74 -15.58
CA ASP A 115 -12.08 13.56 -15.35
C ASP A 115 -11.19 12.33 -15.01
N LYS A 116 -11.82 11.22 -14.65
CA LYS A 116 -11.13 10.02 -14.20
C LYS A 116 -10.19 9.45 -15.27
N GLU A 117 -10.63 9.36 -16.53
CA GLU A 117 -9.82 8.80 -17.62
C GLU A 117 -8.62 9.71 -17.93
N GLN A 118 -8.85 11.02 -18.00
CA GLN A 118 -7.79 12.00 -18.19
C GLN A 118 -6.74 11.94 -17.07
N ARG A 119 -7.16 11.69 -15.81
CA ARG A 119 -6.22 11.50 -14.71
C ARG A 119 -5.38 10.23 -14.86
N TYR A 120 -5.96 9.14 -15.37
CA TYR A 120 -5.19 7.92 -15.66
C TYR A 120 -4.21 8.14 -16.82
N ASP A 121 -4.60 8.82 -17.88
CA ASP A 121 -3.70 9.16 -18.99
C ASP A 121 -2.54 10.05 -18.51
N ARG A 122 -2.85 11.06 -17.70
CA ARG A 122 -1.81 11.90 -17.08
C ARG A 122 -0.88 11.09 -16.16
N THR A 123 -1.41 10.15 -15.41
CA THR A 123 -0.62 9.29 -14.52
C THR A 123 0.30 8.37 -15.32
N ASP A 124 -0.13 7.81 -16.43
CA ASP A 124 0.69 6.98 -17.33
C ASP A 124 1.90 7.77 -17.85
N GLU A 125 1.66 8.98 -18.35
CA GLU A 125 2.71 9.89 -18.81
C GLU A 125 3.66 10.30 -17.66
N TYR A 126 3.10 10.63 -16.49
CA TYR A 126 3.85 11.00 -15.30
C TYR A 126 4.83 9.91 -14.85
N LEU A 127 4.37 8.66 -14.76
CA LEU A 127 5.20 7.53 -14.34
C LEU A 127 6.28 7.20 -15.38
N THR A 128 6.00 7.37 -16.67
CA THR A 128 7.00 7.27 -17.74
C THR A 128 8.13 8.27 -17.51
N ILE A 129 7.80 9.53 -17.18
CA ILE A 129 8.79 10.58 -16.90
C ILE A 129 9.59 10.26 -15.64
N LEU A 130 8.93 9.84 -14.54
CA LEU A 130 9.62 9.45 -13.31
C LEU A 130 10.65 8.34 -13.54
N ARG A 131 10.25 7.27 -14.25
CA ARG A 131 11.15 6.15 -14.57
C ARG A 131 12.37 6.63 -15.35
N ARG A 132 12.16 7.46 -16.37
CA ARG A 132 13.25 8.01 -17.17
C ARG A 132 14.17 8.91 -16.34
N ALA A 133 13.60 9.79 -15.51
CA ALA A 133 14.34 10.71 -14.65
C ALA A 133 15.21 10.00 -13.59
N TRP A 134 14.79 8.81 -13.16
CA TRP A 134 15.54 8.01 -12.17
C TRP A 134 16.57 7.06 -12.80
N SER A 135 16.50 6.80 -14.09
CA SER A 135 17.36 5.82 -14.76
C SER A 135 18.67 6.43 -15.31
N SER A 136 18.75 7.75 -15.47
CA SER A 136 19.92 8.41 -16.05
C SER A 136 20.01 9.87 -15.61
N ALA A 137 21.25 10.35 -15.43
CA ALA A 137 21.56 11.76 -15.25
C ALA A 137 21.62 12.54 -16.59
N GLU A 138 21.62 11.85 -17.73
CA GLU A 138 21.65 12.47 -19.05
C GLU A 138 20.41 13.33 -19.26
N PRO A 139 20.59 14.60 -19.69
CA PRO A 139 19.46 15.48 -19.93
C PRO A 139 18.51 14.93 -21.00
N PHE A 140 17.23 15.17 -20.82
CA PHE A 140 16.22 14.80 -21.81
C PHE A 140 15.09 15.82 -21.88
N SER A 141 14.49 15.93 -23.05
CA SER A 141 13.29 16.71 -23.29
C SER A 141 12.08 15.79 -23.41
N HIS A 142 10.93 16.31 -23.08
CA HIS A 142 9.65 15.60 -23.20
C HIS A 142 8.59 16.55 -23.75
N GLU A 143 7.84 16.07 -24.72
CA GLU A 143 6.68 16.77 -25.29
C GLU A 143 5.52 15.75 -25.36
N GLY A 144 4.67 15.78 -24.35
CA GLY A 144 3.54 14.89 -24.20
C GLY A 144 2.21 15.64 -24.15
N ARG A 145 1.14 14.93 -23.82
CA ARG A 145 -0.21 15.50 -23.73
C ARG A 145 -0.39 16.38 -22.49
N HIS A 146 0.24 15.98 -21.39
CA HIS A 146 0.06 16.59 -20.07
C HIS A 146 1.29 17.35 -19.59
N TYR A 147 2.46 16.99 -20.09
CA TYR A 147 3.74 17.57 -19.63
C TYR A 147 4.61 17.92 -20.82
N ARG A 148 5.26 19.08 -20.72
CA ARG A 148 6.27 19.53 -21.66
C ARG A 148 7.40 20.19 -20.89
N PHE A 149 8.64 19.79 -21.17
CA PHE A 149 9.87 20.39 -20.63
C PHE A 149 11.06 20.10 -21.54
N GLU A 150 12.11 20.89 -21.38
CA GLU A 150 13.31 20.81 -22.20
C GLU A 150 14.53 20.60 -21.29
N GLU A 151 15.50 19.81 -21.77
CA GLU A 151 16.83 19.61 -21.17
C GLU A 151 16.80 19.28 -19.65
N TYR A 152 15.83 18.51 -19.18
CA TYR A 152 15.77 18.08 -17.80
C TYR A 152 16.89 17.08 -17.52
N GLY A 153 17.77 17.39 -16.57
CA GLY A 153 18.74 16.52 -15.95
C GLY A 153 18.74 16.71 -14.44
N SER A 154 19.16 15.71 -13.70
CA SER A 154 19.26 15.79 -12.23
C SER A 154 20.60 15.21 -11.78
N GLU A 155 21.32 15.96 -10.95
CA GLU A 155 22.51 15.48 -10.26
C GLU A 155 22.18 14.47 -9.16
N VAL A 156 20.89 14.42 -8.74
CA VAL A 156 20.42 13.53 -7.67
C VAL A 156 19.64 12.38 -8.30
N LEU A 157 20.22 11.19 -8.24
CA LEU A 157 19.57 9.93 -8.63
C LEU A 157 19.21 9.13 -7.38
N PRO A 158 18.27 8.15 -7.49
CA PRO A 158 18.01 7.19 -6.44
C PRO A 158 19.26 6.42 -6.00
N VAL A 159 19.25 5.90 -4.77
CA VAL A 159 20.34 5.06 -4.23
C VAL A 159 20.50 3.78 -5.06
N HIS A 160 19.40 3.17 -5.47
CA HIS A 160 19.43 1.96 -6.28
C HIS A 160 19.32 2.27 -7.77
N ALA A 161 20.16 1.65 -8.59
CA ALA A 161 20.17 1.82 -10.04
C ALA A 161 18.84 1.39 -10.72
N SER A 162 18.05 0.54 -10.07
CA SER A 162 16.70 0.17 -10.52
C SER A 162 15.66 1.28 -10.33
N GLY A 163 16.03 2.39 -9.69
CA GLY A 163 15.14 3.48 -9.33
C GLY A 163 14.36 3.23 -8.03
N ILE A 164 13.43 4.13 -7.73
CA ILE A 164 12.56 4.03 -6.56
C ILE A 164 11.39 3.10 -6.89
N PRO A 165 11.08 2.10 -6.05
CA PRO A 165 9.95 1.20 -6.29
C PRO A 165 8.62 1.94 -6.37
N LEU A 166 7.83 1.63 -7.41
CA LEU A 166 6.51 2.19 -7.65
C LEU A 166 5.42 1.20 -7.24
N TYR A 167 4.58 1.63 -6.31
CA TYR A 167 3.33 0.96 -5.97
C TYR A 167 2.18 1.67 -6.69
N PHE A 168 1.19 0.91 -7.10
CA PHE A 168 0.00 1.44 -7.77
C PHE A 168 -1.25 0.70 -7.28
N GLY A 169 -2.35 1.39 -7.06
CA GLY A 169 -3.58 0.77 -6.57
C GLY A 169 -4.82 1.17 -7.35
N GLY A 170 -5.80 0.29 -7.34
CA GLY A 170 -7.11 0.49 -7.94
C GLY A 170 -7.70 -0.80 -8.48
N SER A 171 -9.03 -0.82 -8.71
CA SER A 171 -9.75 -2.02 -9.17
C SER A 171 -10.52 -1.77 -10.46
N SER A 172 -10.20 -0.70 -11.19
CA SER A 172 -10.80 -0.41 -12.50
C SER A 172 -9.89 -0.88 -13.63
N GLU A 173 -10.44 -1.08 -14.82
CA GLU A 173 -9.70 -1.44 -16.02
C GLU A 173 -8.55 -0.45 -16.32
N ALA A 174 -8.82 0.85 -16.19
CA ALA A 174 -7.79 1.88 -16.34
C ALA A 174 -6.69 1.75 -15.27
N ALA A 175 -7.03 1.36 -14.03
CA ALA A 175 -6.03 1.10 -12.99
C ALA A 175 -5.16 -0.11 -13.34
N TYR A 176 -5.76 -1.19 -13.82
CA TYR A 176 -5.01 -2.38 -14.25
C TYR A 176 -4.09 -2.06 -15.42
N ARG A 177 -4.55 -1.31 -16.41
CA ARG A 177 -3.77 -0.88 -17.58
C ARG A 177 -2.52 -0.09 -17.16
N VAL A 178 -2.70 0.98 -16.39
CA VAL A 178 -1.59 1.86 -15.99
C VAL A 178 -0.68 1.18 -14.97
N GLY A 179 -1.25 0.53 -13.94
CA GLY A 179 -0.47 -0.16 -12.93
C GLY A 179 0.23 -1.42 -13.47
N GLY A 180 -0.41 -2.18 -14.38
CA GLY A 180 0.21 -3.31 -15.06
C GLY A 180 1.45 -2.89 -15.86
N ARG A 181 1.42 -1.69 -16.47
CA ARG A 181 2.55 -1.14 -17.21
C ARG A 181 3.70 -0.66 -16.32
N HIS A 182 3.40 0.04 -15.24
CA HIS A 182 4.40 0.81 -14.48
C HIS A 182 4.74 0.27 -13.09
N ALA A 183 3.81 -0.42 -12.41
CA ALA A 183 4.02 -0.78 -11.03
C ALA A 183 5.07 -1.86 -10.84
N ASP A 184 5.90 -1.75 -9.81
CA ASP A 184 6.70 -2.84 -9.26
C ASP A 184 5.85 -3.70 -8.33
N THR A 185 4.88 -3.06 -7.64
CA THR A 185 3.89 -3.74 -6.80
C THR A 185 2.51 -3.13 -7.04
N PHE A 186 1.51 -3.98 -7.33
CA PHE A 186 0.12 -3.56 -7.46
C PHE A 186 -0.62 -3.81 -6.16
N ALA A 187 -1.29 -2.77 -5.63
CA ALA A 187 -1.97 -2.80 -4.34
C ALA A 187 -3.48 -3.03 -4.50
N LEU A 188 -3.99 -4.04 -3.82
CA LEU A 188 -5.39 -4.43 -3.76
C LEU A 188 -5.93 -4.26 -2.34
N TRP A 189 -7.22 -3.99 -2.22
CA TRP A 189 -7.92 -4.13 -0.95
C TRP A 189 -8.28 -5.59 -0.71
N GLY A 190 -8.38 -5.99 0.56
CA GLY A 190 -8.69 -7.35 0.95
C GLY A 190 -10.14 -7.70 0.61
N GLU A 191 -10.30 -8.49 -0.44
CA GLU A 191 -11.55 -9.15 -0.86
C GLU A 191 -11.44 -10.65 -0.54
N PRO A 192 -12.53 -11.45 -0.65
CA PRO A 192 -12.41 -12.90 -0.57
C PRO A 192 -11.38 -13.45 -1.55
N LEU A 193 -10.83 -14.62 -1.23
CA LEU A 193 -9.73 -15.24 -1.99
C LEU A 193 -10.01 -15.36 -3.49
N ALA A 194 -11.23 -15.77 -3.85
CA ALA A 194 -11.62 -15.93 -5.25
C ALA A 194 -11.61 -14.59 -6.02
N GLU A 195 -12.21 -13.56 -5.43
CA GLU A 195 -12.27 -12.20 -6.01
C GLU A 195 -10.88 -11.54 -6.06
N THR A 196 -10.05 -11.80 -5.04
CA THR A 196 -8.65 -11.33 -5.03
C THR A 196 -7.84 -12.03 -6.12
N ALA A 197 -7.99 -13.34 -6.31
CA ALA A 197 -7.32 -14.10 -7.38
C ALA A 197 -7.72 -13.59 -8.77
N GLU A 198 -8.99 -13.25 -8.99
CA GLU A 198 -9.49 -12.62 -10.21
C GLU A 198 -8.77 -11.29 -10.50
N GLN A 199 -8.64 -10.41 -9.50
CA GLN A 199 -7.93 -9.15 -9.66
C GLN A 199 -6.43 -9.37 -9.95
N ILE A 200 -5.79 -10.34 -9.29
CA ILE A 200 -4.40 -10.70 -9.55
C ILE A 200 -4.23 -11.16 -11.01
N ALA A 201 -5.15 -11.97 -11.52
CA ALA A 201 -5.13 -12.40 -12.91
C ALA A 201 -5.28 -11.22 -13.88
N SER A 202 -6.17 -10.27 -13.58
CA SER A 202 -6.38 -9.06 -14.37
C SER A 202 -5.13 -8.17 -14.41
N VAL A 203 -4.47 -7.98 -13.27
CA VAL A 203 -3.20 -7.22 -13.18
C VAL A 203 -2.09 -7.89 -14.00
N ARG A 204 -1.97 -9.21 -13.90
CA ARG A 204 -0.98 -9.99 -14.66
C ARG A 204 -1.24 -9.92 -16.16
N ALA A 205 -2.49 -10.05 -16.58
CA ALA A 205 -2.88 -9.89 -17.99
C ALA A 205 -2.55 -8.51 -18.53
N ALA A 206 -2.82 -7.43 -17.75
CA ALA A 206 -2.47 -6.08 -18.13
C ALA A 206 -0.94 -5.87 -18.26
N ALA A 207 -0.15 -6.48 -17.38
CA ALA A 207 1.31 -6.43 -17.49
C ALA A 207 1.83 -7.11 -18.75
N VAL A 208 1.29 -8.28 -19.11
CA VAL A 208 1.60 -8.98 -20.35
C VAL A 208 1.21 -8.13 -21.57
N ALA A 209 0.00 -7.55 -21.57
CA ALA A 209 -0.45 -6.67 -22.64
C ALA A 209 0.43 -5.42 -22.80
N ALA A 210 1.05 -4.94 -21.72
CA ALA A 210 2.04 -3.86 -21.74
C ALA A 210 3.45 -4.30 -22.15
N GLY A 211 3.64 -5.56 -22.53
CA GLY A 211 4.93 -6.11 -23.00
C GLY A 211 5.93 -6.43 -21.89
N ARG A 212 5.50 -6.54 -20.62
CA ARG A 212 6.40 -6.85 -19.51
C ARG A 212 6.74 -8.33 -19.49
N THR A 213 8.01 -8.63 -19.21
CA THR A 213 8.51 -10.01 -19.04
C THR A 213 8.22 -10.58 -17.65
N ALA A 214 8.04 -9.70 -16.65
CA ALA A 214 7.66 -10.08 -15.29
C ALA A 214 6.46 -9.24 -14.82
N PRO A 215 5.42 -9.85 -14.25
CA PRO A 215 4.30 -9.14 -13.68
C PRO A 215 4.74 -8.40 -12.40
N PRO A 216 4.00 -7.37 -11.96
CA PRO A 216 4.25 -6.74 -10.67
C PRO A 216 4.01 -7.71 -9.51
N GLY A 217 4.69 -7.47 -8.37
CA GLY A 217 4.28 -8.04 -7.10
C GLY A 217 2.87 -7.57 -6.72
N ILE A 218 2.22 -8.28 -5.82
CA ILE A 218 0.86 -7.97 -5.38
C ILE A 218 0.88 -7.64 -3.88
N SER A 219 0.35 -6.48 -3.52
CA SER A 219 0.07 -6.11 -2.13
C SER A 219 -1.41 -6.23 -1.84
N VAL A 220 -1.78 -6.95 -0.78
CA VAL A 220 -3.19 -7.04 -0.33
C VAL A 220 -3.30 -6.47 1.08
N SER A 221 -4.36 -5.69 1.34
CA SER A 221 -4.48 -4.93 2.59
C SER A 221 -5.64 -5.39 3.48
N PHE A 222 -5.37 -5.54 4.79
CA PHE A 222 -6.32 -6.04 5.80
C PHE A 222 -6.24 -5.27 7.13
N ARG A 223 -7.28 -5.48 7.95
CA ARG A 223 -7.40 -4.99 9.34
C ARG A 223 -7.43 -6.19 10.31
N PRO A 224 -6.28 -6.75 10.74
CA PRO A 224 -6.28 -7.84 11.71
C PRO A 224 -6.90 -7.42 13.04
N ILE A 225 -7.76 -8.28 13.61
CA ILE A 225 -8.33 -8.15 14.95
C ILE A 225 -7.96 -9.41 15.71
N LEU A 226 -6.95 -9.29 16.57
CA LEU A 226 -6.39 -10.41 17.31
C LEU A 226 -7.06 -10.55 18.69
N GLY A 227 -7.21 -11.79 19.13
CA GLY A 227 -7.55 -12.15 20.50
C GLY A 227 -6.76 -13.39 20.95
N ALA A 228 -6.57 -13.56 22.27
CA ALA A 228 -5.87 -14.71 22.81
C ALA A 228 -6.64 -16.03 22.57
N THR A 229 -7.95 -15.95 22.37
CA THR A 229 -8.81 -17.05 21.91
C THR A 229 -9.72 -16.55 20.79
N GLU A 230 -10.34 -17.46 20.05
CA GLU A 230 -11.30 -17.10 19.01
C GLU A 230 -12.46 -16.26 19.58
N GLU A 231 -13.00 -16.65 20.73
CA GLU A 231 -14.09 -15.94 21.39
C GLU A 231 -13.68 -14.50 21.74
N LEU A 232 -12.51 -14.29 22.31
CA LEU A 232 -12.01 -12.95 22.66
C LEU A 232 -11.73 -12.10 21.41
N ALA A 233 -11.26 -12.70 20.31
CA ALA A 233 -11.10 -12.01 19.04
C ALA A 233 -12.45 -11.53 18.50
N TRP A 234 -13.46 -12.39 18.51
CA TRP A 234 -14.82 -12.05 18.07
C TRP A 234 -15.49 -11.02 18.97
N GLU A 235 -15.35 -11.12 20.28
CA GLU A 235 -15.81 -10.09 21.21
C GLU A 235 -15.19 -8.74 20.89
N ARG A 236 -13.89 -8.72 20.62
CA ARG A 236 -13.17 -7.49 20.22
C ARG A 236 -13.71 -6.95 18.88
N ALA A 237 -13.92 -7.81 17.89
CA ALA A 237 -14.44 -7.44 16.59
C ALA A 237 -15.84 -6.81 16.69
N HIS A 238 -16.73 -7.38 17.47
CA HIS A 238 -18.06 -6.83 17.70
C HIS A 238 -18.00 -5.49 18.42
N ARG A 239 -17.16 -5.34 19.47
CA ARG A 239 -16.97 -4.04 20.15
C ARG A 239 -16.47 -2.96 19.20
N ILE A 240 -15.51 -3.30 18.31
CA ILE A 240 -15.01 -2.39 17.27
C ILE A 240 -16.16 -1.97 16.34
N LEU A 241 -16.93 -2.93 15.84
CA LEU A 241 -18.07 -2.65 14.96
C LEU A 241 -19.12 -1.76 15.62
N ASP A 242 -19.47 -2.03 16.87
CA ASP A 242 -20.42 -1.24 17.64
C ASP A 242 -19.91 0.18 17.88
N THR A 243 -18.61 0.32 18.15
CA THR A 243 -17.96 1.65 18.31
C THR A 243 -18.00 2.42 16.98
N ILE A 244 -17.75 1.77 15.85
CA ILE A 244 -17.87 2.39 14.52
C ILE A 244 -19.32 2.82 14.27
N LYS A 245 -20.30 1.94 14.53
CA LYS A 245 -21.74 2.20 14.33
C LYS A 245 -22.26 3.31 15.24
N SER A 246 -21.80 3.38 16.49
CA SER A 246 -22.19 4.45 17.43
C SER A 246 -21.68 5.82 17.01
N GLY A 247 -20.70 5.86 16.11
CA GLY A 247 -20.10 7.10 15.62
C GLY A 247 -19.11 7.72 16.58
N ALA A 248 -18.54 6.96 17.52
CA ALA A 248 -17.48 7.46 18.40
C ALA A 248 -16.27 8.01 17.62
N GLY A 249 -15.96 7.40 16.45
CA GLY A 249 -15.00 7.90 15.48
C GLY A 249 -15.57 8.91 14.46
N ARG A 250 -16.82 9.39 14.63
CA ARG A 250 -17.44 10.32 13.67
C ARG A 250 -16.58 11.51 13.27
N PRO A 251 -15.89 12.22 14.18
CA PRO A 251 -15.02 13.31 13.75
C PRO A 251 -13.93 12.89 12.77
N PHE A 252 -13.41 11.68 12.91
CA PHE A 252 -12.45 11.10 11.98
C PHE A 252 -13.12 10.74 10.64
N PHE A 253 -14.32 10.16 10.67
CA PHE A 253 -15.08 9.78 9.47
C PHE A 253 -15.71 10.97 8.76
N ASP A 254 -16.32 11.91 9.49
CA ASP A 254 -16.92 13.09 8.89
C ASP A 254 -15.85 13.95 8.23
N GLN A 255 -14.70 14.04 8.85
CA GLN A 255 -13.53 14.64 8.24
C GLN A 255 -13.06 13.83 7.02
N ALA A 256 -12.94 12.51 7.12
CA ALA A 256 -12.56 11.65 6.00
C ALA A 256 -13.60 11.67 4.87
N ARG A 257 -14.90 11.61 5.19
CA ARG A 257 -15.99 11.70 4.20
C ARG A 257 -16.06 13.08 3.55
N HIS A 258 -15.95 14.13 4.36
CA HIS A 258 -15.91 15.49 3.84
C HIS A 258 -14.74 15.68 2.89
N TYR A 259 -13.59 15.10 3.21
CA TYR A 259 -12.39 15.17 2.39
C TYR A 259 -12.40 14.19 1.21
N GLN A 260 -13.09 13.07 1.31
CA GLN A 260 -13.29 12.13 0.19
C GLN A 260 -14.43 12.55 -0.74
N GLY A 261 -15.12 13.69 -0.45
CA GLY A 261 -16.20 14.22 -1.28
C GLY A 261 -17.44 13.33 -1.35
N GLN A 262 -17.67 12.48 -0.35
CA GLN A 262 -18.89 11.68 -0.22
C GLN A 262 -20.07 12.51 0.30
N SER A 263 -20.15 13.78 -0.03
CA SER A 263 -21.28 14.70 0.21
C SER A 263 -22.38 14.60 -0.85
N GLY A 264 -22.54 13.41 -1.47
CA GLY A 264 -23.70 13.09 -2.29
C GLY A 264 -24.91 12.67 -1.44
N PRO A 265 -26.10 12.53 -2.01
CA PRO A 265 -27.24 11.99 -1.30
C PRO A 265 -26.87 10.67 -0.65
N ALA A 266 -27.34 10.44 0.59
CA ALA A 266 -27.00 9.27 1.40
C ALA A 266 -27.24 7.91 0.72
N ASN A 267 -27.94 7.90 -0.39
CA ASN A 267 -28.30 6.71 -1.19
C ASN A 267 -27.47 6.54 -2.48
N ALA A 268 -26.52 7.42 -2.78
CA ALA A 268 -25.60 7.21 -3.89
C ALA A 268 -24.48 6.29 -3.40
N GLY A 269 -24.39 5.09 -3.94
CA GLY A 269 -23.30 4.15 -3.65
C GLY A 269 -21.92 4.76 -3.94
N PRO A 270 -20.84 4.17 -3.45
CA PRO A 270 -19.49 4.71 -3.65
C PRO A 270 -19.13 4.78 -5.13
N ALA A 271 -18.50 5.88 -5.53
CA ALA A 271 -18.12 6.12 -6.93
C ALA A 271 -16.94 5.25 -7.40
N ASN A 272 -16.11 4.75 -6.48
CA ASN A 272 -14.94 3.95 -6.83
C ASN A 272 -15.24 2.45 -6.89
N VAL A 273 -14.65 1.77 -7.87
CA VAL A 273 -14.88 0.34 -8.13
C VAL A 273 -14.44 -0.54 -6.95
N GLY A 274 -13.34 -0.21 -6.28
CA GLY A 274 -12.88 -0.99 -5.12
C GLY A 274 -13.89 -1.00 -3.97
N SER A 275 -14.51 0.15 -3.65
CA SER A 275 -15.59 0.18 -2.64
C SER A 275 -16.83 -0.59 -3.08
N GLN A 276 -17.20 -0.52 -4.37
CA GLN A 276 -18.32 -1.31 -4.92
C GLN A 276 -18.05 -2.81 -4.79
N ARG A 277 -16.83 -3.27 -5.07
CA ARG A 277 -16.43 -4.68 -4.94
C ARG A 277 -16.49 -5.15 -3.49
N LEU A 278 -15.97 -4.36 -2.54
CA LEU A 278 -16.04 -4.69 -1.11
C LEU A 278 -17.47 -4.79 -0.61
N LEU A 279 -18.36 -3.87 -1.02
CA LEU A 279 -19.78 -3.93 -0.66
C LEU A 279 -20.49 -5.11 -1.33
N ALA A 280 -20.13 -5.46 -2.55
CA ALA A 280 -20.64 -6.64 -3.22
C ALA A 280 -20.22 -7.95 -2.52
N ALA A 281 -18.98 -8.02 -2.02
CA ALA A 281 -18.52 -9.12 -1.19
C ALA A 281 -19.32 -9.19 0.12
N ALA A 282 -19.48 -8.06 0.82
CA ALA A 282 -20.26 -7.99 2.05
C ALA A 282 -21.74 -8.39 1.86
N ALA A 283 -22.32 -8.12 0.70
CA ALA A 283 -23.69 -8.55 0.39
C ALA A 283 -23.86 -10.07 0.25
N LYS A 284 -22.76 -10.80 0.01
CA LYS A 284 -22.77 -12.29 -0.07
C LYS A 284 -22.70 -12.95 1.31
N GLY A 285 -22.24 -12.23 2.34
CA GLY A 285 -22.12 -12.73 3.71
C GLY A 285 -21.16 -11.90 4.55
N ASP A 286 -21.23 -12.06 5.86
CA ASP A 286 -20.39 -11.34 6.82
C ASP A 286 -19.00 -11.96 6.95
N LEU A 287 -18.88 -13.28 6.83
CA LEU A 287 -17.64 -14.03 6.99
C LEU A 287 -17.32 -14.79 5.70
N HIS A 288 -16.10 -14.66 5.23
CA HIS A 288 -15.59 -15.34 4.03
C HIS A 288 -14.28 -16.05 4.34
N ASP A 289 -14.01 -17.11 3.58
CA ASP A 289 -12.78 -17.88 3.68
C ASP A 289 -12.49 -18.32 5.14
N ARG A 290 -11.26 -18.15 5.60
CA ARG A 290 -10.86 -18.55 6.97
C ARG A 290 -11.26 -17.55 8.05
N ALA A 291 -11.12 -16.24 7.77
CA ALA A 291 -11.22 -15.21 8.80
C ALA A 291 -11.63 -13.83 8.27
N LEU A 292 -11.92 -13.70 6.97
CA LEU A 292 -12.24 -12.41 6.36
C LEU A 292 -13.66 -11.99 6.77
N TRP A 293 -13.75 -10.88 7.50
CA TRP A 293 -14.98 -10.33 8.06
C TRP A 293 -15.30 -8.96 7.47
N THR A 294 -16.48 -8.82 6.87
CA THR A 294 -16.86 -7.67 6.04
C THR A 294 -17.74 -6.61 6.70
N PRO A 295 -18.42 -6.82 7.86
CA PRO A 295 -19.28 -5.81 8.46
C PRO A 295 -18.62 -4.48 8.77
N THR A 296 -17.33 -4.45 9.06
CA THR A 296 -16.57 -3.20 9.22
C THR A 296 -16.48 -2.42 7.92
N ALA A 297 -16.36 -3.08 6.77
CA ALA A 297 -16.40 -2.45 5.46
C ALA A 297 -17.78 -1.83 5.18
N THR A 298 -18.86 -2.56 5.47
CA THR A 298 -20.22 -2.05 5.33
C THR A 298 -20.46 -0.83 6.24
N ALA A 299 -20.05 -0.90 7.51
CA ALA A 299 -20.24 0.19 8.48
C ALA A 299 -19.47 1.46 8.12
N THR A 300 -18.37 1.35 7.37
CA THR A 300 -17.55 2.48 6.93
C THR A 300 -17.80 2.93 5.49
N GLY A 301 -18.74 2.28 4.78
CA GLY A 301 -19.02 2.53 3.36
C GLY A 301 -17.87 2.08 2.44
N ALA A 302 -17.09 1.09 2.88
CA ALA A 302 -15.97 0.49 2.16
C ALA A 302 -14.95 1.52 1.63
N GLY A 303 -14.68 2.56 2.40
CA GLY A 303 -13.79 3.67 2.03
C GLY A 303 -12.31 3.34 2.19
N GLY A 304 -11.80 2.32 1.50
CA GLY A 304 -10.40 1.92 1.55
C GLY A 304 -10.19 0.55 2.21
N ASN A 305 -9.05 0.36 2.88
CA ASN A 305 -8.74 -0.86 3.62
C ASN A 305 -9.65 -0.98 4.86
N THR A 306 -10.77 -1.68 4.74
CA THR A 306 -11.81 -1.76 5.77
C THR A 306 -12.27 -3.17 6.09
N THR A 307 -11.82 -4.20 5.37
CA THR A 307 -12.08 -5.61 5.67
C THR A 307 -11.16 -6.11 6.79
N ALA A 308 -11.74 -6.85 7.74
CA ALA A 308 -11.00 -7.38 8.87
C ALA A 308 -10.61 -8.86 8.66
N LEU A 309 -9.53 -9.28 9.32
CA LEU A 309 -9.23 -10.68 9.58
C LEU A 309 -9.35 -10.89 11.08
N VAL A 310 -10.27 -11.76 11.52
CA VAL A 310 -10.63 -11.94 12.93
C VAL A 310 -10.21 -13.32 13.40
N GLY A 311 -9.53 -13.40 14.53
CA GLY A 311 -9.16 -14.68 15.16
C GLY A 311 -7.95 -14.59 16.06
N THR A 312 -7.45 -15.76 16.48
CA THR A 312 -6.15 -15.82 17.16
C THR A 312 -5.02 -15.43 16.22
N PRO A 313 -3.81 -15.10 16.73
CA PRO A 313 -2.65 -14.84 15.88
C PRO A 313 -2.39 -15.96 14.87
N GLU A 314 -2.59 -17.23 15.23
CA GLU A 314 -2.41 -18.39 14.35
C GLU A 314 -3.47 -18.45 13.25
N THR A 315 -4.75 -18.17 13.58
CA THR A 315 -5.83 -18.14 12.60
C THR A 315 -5.62 -17.02 11.59
N VAL A 316 -5.27 -15.83 12.07
CA VAL A 316 -5.01 -14.68 11.21
C VAL A 316 -3.73 -14.88 10.38
N ALA A 317 -2.67 -15.46 10.94
CA ALA A 317 -1.46 -15.79 10.17
C ALA A 317 -1.76 -16.74 9.01
N ARG A 318 -2.55 -17.81 9.25
CA ARG A 318 -2.97 -18.73 8.20
C ARG A 318 -3.84 -18.04 7.14
N ALA A 319 -4.78 -17.19 7.57
CA ALA A 319 -5.60 -16.42 6.63
C ALA A 319 -4.75 -15.51 5.74
N LEU A 320 -3.74 -14.83 6.29
CA LEU A 320 -2.80 -14.02 5.51
C LEU A 320 -1.98 -14.88 4.51
N LEU A 321 -1.59 -16.08 4.93
CA LEU A 321 -0.83 -17.00 4.08
C LEU A 321 -1.68 -17.62 2.96
N ASP A 322 -2.99 -17.79 3.15
CA ASP A 322 -3.90 -18.17 2.07
C ASP A 322 -3.85 -17.15 0.90
N TYR A 323 -3.67 -15.83 1.20
CA TYR A 323 -3.47 -14.81 0.16
C TYR A 323 -2.08 -14.89 -0.48
N VAL A 324 -1.05 -15.28 0.27
CA VAL A 324 0.28 -15.55 -0.32
C VAL A 324 0.20 -16.70 -1.32
N ASP A 325 -0.57 -17.74 -1.02
CA ASP A 325 -0.75 -18.92 -1.88
C ASP A 325 -1.41 -18.58 -3.22
N ILE A 326 -2.30 -17.58 -3.27
CA ILE A 326 -2.88 -17.08 -4.52
C ILE A 326 -2.04 -16.02 -5.23
N GLY A 327 -0.89 -15.62 -4.65
CA GLY A 327 0.11 -14.77 -5.30
C GLY A 327 0.33 -13.39 -4.69
N ALA A 328 -0.15 -13.11 -3.48
CA ALA A 328 0.26 -11.92 -2.77
C ALA A 328 1.74 -12.01 -2.37
N THR A 329 2.49 -10.92 -2.57
CA THR A 329 3.91 -10.80 -2.23
C THR A 329 4.14 -9.83 -1.09
N THR A 330 3.14 -9.02 -0.76
CA THR A 330 3.16 -8.03 0.30
C THR A 330 1.82 -8.04 1.03
N LEU A 331 1.86 -8.10 2.36
CA LEU A 331 0.70 -8.04 3.22
C LEU A 331 0.68 -6.68 3.93
N LEU A 332 -0.25 -5.82 3.57
CA LEU A 332 -0.41 -4.52 4.21
C LEU A 332 -1.42 -4.64 5.34
N ILE A 333 -0.99 -4.48 6.57
CA ILE A 333 -1.86 -4.59 7.74
C ILE A 333 -1.94 -3.28 8.53
N ARG A 334 -3.11 -2.98 9.10
CA ARG A 334 -3.35 -1.84 9.97
C ARG A 334 -4.41 -2.18 11.00
N GLY A 335 -4.14 -1.89 12.26
CA GLY A 335 -5.10 -2.08 13.35
C GLY A 335 -6.14 -0.97 13.49
N TYR A 336 -7.11 -1.19 14.39
CA TYR A 336 -8.12 -0.20 14.82
C TYR A 336 -7.62 0.67 15.98
N ASP A 337 -6.68 0.16 16.77
CA ASP A 337 -5.86 0.90 17.72
C ASP A 337 -4.42 0.98 17.16
N PRO A 338 -4.11 1.94 16.27
CA PRO A 338 -3.00 1.80 15.32
C PRO A 338 -1.62 1.60 15.95
N LEU A 339 -1.36 2.22 17.11
CA LEU A 339 -0.07 2.08 17.81
C LEU A 339 -0.02 0.74 18.57
N ASP A 340 -1.06 0.45 19.36
CA ASP A 340 -1.08 -0.74 20.22
C ASP A 340 -1.15 -2.01 19.37
N ASP A 341 -1.95 -1.98 18.29
CA ASP A 341 -2.04 -3.08 17.34
C ASP A 341 -0.73 -3.32 16.58
N ALA A 342 0.01 -2.26 16.22
CA ALA A 342 1.32 -2.44 15.59
C ALA A 342 2.30 -3.18 16.51
N ILE A 343 2.32 -2.85 17.80
CA ILE A 343 3.13 -3.54 18.82
C ILE A 343 2.68 -4.99 18.96
N ALA A 344 1.37 -5.24 19.04
CA ALA A 344 0.82 -6.59 19.15
C ALA A 344 1.15 -7.44 17.92
N TYR A 345 1.04 -6.87 16.71
CA TYR A 345 1.40 -7.58 15.47
C TYR A 345 2.87 -7.98 15.43
N GLY A 346 3.77 -7.10 15.89
CA GLY A 346 5.21 -7.42 15.99
C GLY A 346 5.51 -8.55 16.96
N ARG A 347 4.75 -8.64 18.05
CA ARG A 347 4.94 -9.66 19.08
C ARG A 347 4.29 -11.01 18.71
N GLU A 348 3.11 -10.98 18.08
CA GLU A 348 2.24 -12.16 17.98
C GLU A 348 1.98 -12.64 16.55
N LEU A 349 1.91 -11.76 15.57
CA LEU A 349 1.47 -12.10 14.21
C LEU A 349 2.62 -12.20 13.21
N ILE A 350 3.47 -11.17 13.11
CA ILE A 350 4.55 -11.09 12.13
C ILE A 350 5.54 -12.26 12.26
N PRO A 351 5.97 -12.65 13.49
CA PRO A 351 6.86 -13.81 13.67
C PRO A 351 6.25 -15.12 13.17
N LEU A 352 4.95 -15.34 13.39
CA LEU A 352 4.26 -16.56 12.91
C LEU A 352 4.22 -16.62 11.38
N VAL A 353 3.91 -15.51 10.72
CA VAL A 353 3.92 -15.44 9.25
C VAL A 353 5.32 -15.71 8.70
N HIS A 354 6.36 -15.10 9.28
CA HIS A 354 7.75 -15.31 8.85
C HIS A 354 8.20 -16.76 9.09
N GLN A 355 7.89 -17.34 10.23
CA GLN A 355 8.24 -18.71 10.56
C GLN A 355 7.63 -19.70 9.58
N GLU A 356 6.34 -19.55 9.27
CA GLU A 356 5.65 -20.44 8.33
C GLU A 356 6.19 -20.27 6.90
N LEU A 357 6.47 -19.04 6.44
CA LEU A 357 7.10 -18.81 5.15
C LEU A 357 8.49 -19.43 5.05
N ALA A 358 9.29 -19.35 6.13
CA ALA A 358 10.61 -20.00 6.20
C ALA A 358 10.47 -21.53 6.14
N HIS A 359 9.51 -22.10 6.86
CA HIS A 359 9.22 -23.54 6.84
C HIS A 359 8.80 -24.02 5.44
N ARG A 360 7.87 -23.31 4.77
CA ARG A 360 7.43 -23.62 3.40
C ARG A 360 8.59 -23.59 2.40
N ARG A 361 9.48 -22.60 2.49
CA ARG A 361 10.68 -22.50 1.64
C ARG A 361 11.63 -23.68 1.87
N ALA A 362 11.87 -24.05 3.13
CA ALA A 362 12.72 -25.19 3.45
C ALA A 362 12.14 -26.50 2.92
N THR A 363 10.83 -26.71 3.06
CA THR A 363 10.14 -27.91 2.56
C THR A 363 10.17 -27.98 1.02
N ALA A 364 9.95 -26.84 0.35
CA ALA A 364 10.04 -26.78 -1.11
C ALA A 364 11.46 -27.07 -1.62
N ALA A 365 12.49 -26.60 -0.92
CA ALA A 365 13.88 -26.87 -1.27
C ALA A 365 14.31 -28.34 -0.99
N ALA A 366 13.67 -29.01 -0.02
CA ALA A 366 13.91 -30.40 0.33
C ALA A 366 13.15 -31.40 -0.57
N SER A 367 12.13 -30.97 -1.29
CA SER A 367 11.39 -31.82 -2.22
C SER A 367 12.21 -32.00 -3.51
N PRO A 368 12.61 -33.24 -3.90
CA PRO A 368 13.36 -33.48 -5.15
C PRO A 368 12.46 -33.10 -6.30
N VAL A 369 12.88 -32.09 -7.09
CA VAL A 369 12.28 -31.76 -8.38
C VAL A 369 12.38 -32.99 -9.25
N ALA A 370 11.27 -33.63 -9.58
CA ALA A 370 11.20 -34.58 -10.68
C ALA A 370 11.65 -33.82 -11.93
N SER A 371 12.84 -34.14 -12.43
CA SER A 371 13.42 -33.53 -13.63
C SER A 371 12.47 -33.71 -14.81
N PRO A 372 12.05 -32.67 -15.50
CA PRO A 372 11.49 -32.82 -16.83
C PRO A 372 12.63 -33.21 -17.76
N VAL A 373 12.47 -34.34 -18.42
CA VAL A 373 13.35 -34.79 -19.49
C VAL A 373 13.36 -33.73 -20.60
N GLY A 374 14.52 -33.16 -20.84
CA GLY A 374 14.97 -32.57 -22.09
C GLY A 374 14.30 -31.29 -22.58
N SER A 375 14.89 -30.15 -22.23
CA SER A 375 15.03 -29.02 -23.16
C SER A 375 16.14 -28.10 -22.64
N SER A 376 17.20 -27.96 -23.44
CA SER A 376 18.36 -27.10 -23.17
C SER A 376 17.97 -25.63 -23.28
N ALA A 377 17.83 -24.95 -22.15
CA ALA A 377 17.84 -23.49 -22.09
C ALA A 377 18.67 -23.05 -20.87
N ARG A 378 19.61 -22.14 -21.11
CA ARG A 378 20.57 -21.56 -20.16
C ARG A 378 19.88 -20.93 -18.96
N PRO A 379 20.47 -21.02 -17.75
CA PRO A 379 19.86 -20.40 -16.58
C PRO A 379 20.04 -18.89 -16.60
N ALA A 380 18.95 -18.17 -16.33
CA ALA A 380 18.96 -16.75 -16.00
C ALA A 380 19.47 -16.57 -14.55
N ALA A 381 20.31 -15.55 -14.36
CA ALA A 381 20.95 -15.24 -13.10
C ALA A 381 19.95 -14.95 -11.98
N SER A 382 20.05 -15.68 -10.89
CA SER A 382 19.34 -15.44 -9.65
C SER A 382 19.92 -14.21 -8.92
N TYR A 383 19.07 -13.23 -8.64
CA TYR A 383 19.41 -12.07 -7.82
C TYR A 383 19.23 -12.43 -6.34
N ALA A 384 20.34 -12.58 -5.63
CA ALA A 384 20.36 -12.60 -4.16
C ALA A 384 21.01 -11.32 -3.67
N PRO A 385 20.47 -10.62 -2.67
CA PRO A 385 21.15 -9.47 -2.07
C PRO A 385 22.32 -9.97 -1.21
N SER A 386 23.54 -9.61 -1.58
CA SER A 386 24.73 -9.80 -0.74
C SER A 386 24.75 -8.75 0.35
N LEU A 387 24.68 -9.18 1.59
CA LEU A 387 25.12 -8.42 2.75
C LEU A 387 26.66 -8.56 2.83
N ASP A 388 27.38 -7.54 2.45
CA ASP A 388 28.80 -7.44 2.75
C ASP A 388 29.03 -6.53 3.98
N PRO A 389 29.83 -6.98 4.96
CA PRO A 389 30.13 -6.19 6.14
C PRO A 389 31.19 -5.11 5.84
N LEU A 390 30.95 -3.94 6.41
CA LEU A 390 31.83 -2.76 6.40
C LEU A 390 33.29 -3.12 6.63
N GLY A 391 34.10 -2.92 5.60
CA GLY A 391 35.55 -2.87 5.70
C GLY A 391 35.98 -1.50 6.22
N SER A 392 36.65 -1.50 7.34
CA SER A 392 37.38 -0.37 7.92
C SER A 392 38.51 0.11 6.99
N HIS A 393 38.50 1.37 6.57
CA HIS A 393 39.72 2.14 6.29
C HIS A 393 39.52 3.64 6.54
N ARG A 394 40.36 4.16 7.36
CA ARG A 394 40.84 5.49 7.78
C ARG A 394 40.32 6.75 7.06
#